data_5bdec9e9f9eb560cb9aa470fa7ed9810
#
_entry.id   5bdec9e9f9eb560cb9aa470fa7ed9810
#
_cell.length_a   1.000
_cell.length_b   1.000
_cell.length_c   1.000
_cell.angle_alpha   90.00
_cell.angle_beta   90.00
_cell.angle_gamma   90.00
#
_symmetry.space_group_name_H-M   'P 1'
#
loop_
_entity.id
_entity.type
_entity.pdbx_description
1 polymer ?
#
loop_
_entity_poly.entity_id
_entity_poly.type
_entity_poly.pdbx_seq_one_letter_code
_entity_poly.pdbx_strand_id
1 'polypeptide(L)'
;MTYASNSCVISLIKSYLLRFIVTCSIPFLFLGCSSQDSANTDGQGSTTGSKPVVFVPISPYQFIFEKIAGDLIDIKVIVGEGDDPHSYSPTPKQIVDMAKANLLCSGELGFESNYFVKLGDGKTGPLELNLLEKLDLLEGHCDHPSHKTEDPNDDLDHDHEDLNDPHVWLSPTTLMVQSDQIAKKLKELLPKDSESIIDTNLENFKKDLSEIHAELGELLKPDSGKKFYVYHSAFAYFAQDYSLEQIAIEIGNKSPTPKQSAKIAEQAKKEEVKVIFVQPQFDQTSAKALAESINGRVAKIDPLEKDIVANLREIATAIKSSL
;
A
#
# COMPACT_ATOMS: atom_id res chain seq x y z
N MET A 1 -37.16 39.98 32.90
CA MET A 1 -38.35 40.11 32.02
C MET A 1 -38.23 38.97 31.01
N THR A 2 -38.95 37.97 31.34
CA THR A 2 -40.07 37.21 30.69
C THR A 2 -39.58 36.38 29.50
N TYR A 3 -39.43 35.03 29.68
CA TYR A 3 -40.43 33.95 29.62
C TYR A 3 -41.09 33.79 28.24
N ALA A 4 -40.88 32.64 27.54
CA ALA A 4 -41.80 31.51 27.37
C ALA A 4 -41.21 30.58 26.29
N SER A 5 -40.90 29.28 26.41
CA SER A 5 -41.76 28.13 26.71
C SER A 5 -42.86 27.85 25.69
N ASN A 6 -42.72 26.69 25.02
CA ASN A 6 -43.76 25.67 24.74
C ASN A 6 -43.15 24.63 23.79
N SER A 7 -42.88 23.42 24.14
CA SER A 7 -43.75 22.28 24.57
C SER A 7 -44.67 21.71 23.50
N CYS A 8 -44.38 20.46 23.13
CA CYS A 8 -45.30 19.34 23.03
C CYS A 8 -46.20 19.25 21.77
N VAL A 9 -46.08 18.20 20.98
CA VAL A 9 -47.19 17.28 20.72
C VAL A 9 -46.66 15.88 20.42
N ILE A 10 -47.01 14.96 21.32
CA ILE A 10 -47.01 13.51 21.19
C ILE A 10 -48.41 13.11 20.68
N SER A 11 -48.51 12.24 19.67
CA SER A 11 -49.69 11.38 19.44
C SER A 11 -49.29 10.25 18.50
N LEU A 12 -49.01 9.03 18.95
CA LEU A 12 -49.94 7.93 19.19
C LEU A 12 -50.92 7.64 18.01
N ILE A 13 -50.64 6.57 17.25
CA ILE A 13 -51.74 5.66 16.87
C ILE A 13 -51.20 4.21 16.89
N LYS A 14 -51.90 3.43 17.68
CA LYS A 14 -51.79 1.98 17.88
C LYS A 14 -52.53 1.18 16.78
N SER A 15 -52.00 0.00 16.53
CA SER A 15 -52.75 -1.26 16.40
C SER A 15 -53.56 -1.53 15.14
N TYR A 16 -53.22 -2.62 14.42
CA TYR A 16 -54.18 -3.67 14.09
C TYR A 16 -53.45 -5.00 13.85
N LEU A 17 -53.63 -5.90 14.80
CA LEU A 17 -53.45 -7.35 14.64
C LEU A 17 -54.65 -7.88 13.79
N LEU A 18 -54.38 -8.70 12.81
CA LEU A 18 -55.35 -9.70 12.41
C LEU A 18 -54.64 -11.00 11.97
N ARG A 19 -54.86 -12.02 12.77
CA ARG A 19 -54.52 -13.42 12.55
C ARG A 19 -55.42 -14.00 11.43
N PHE A 20 -54.82 -14.73 10.52
CA PHE A 20 -55.53 -15.81 9.83
C PHE A 20 -54.69 -17.09 9.87
N ILE A 21 -55.19 -18.02 10.69
CA ILE A 21 -54.80 -19.42 10.69
C ILE A 21 -55.74 -20.10 9.68
N VAL A 22 -55.17 -20.74 8.67
CA VAL A 22 -55.90 -21.77 7.91
C VAL A 22 -55.04 -23.01 7.84
N THR A 23 -55.47 -23.98 8.62
CA THR A 23 -55.09 -25.40 8.54
C THR A 23 -55.75 -26.03 7.33
N CYS A 24 -55.00 -26.75 6.52
CA CYS A 24 -55.61 -27.80 5.71
C CYS A 24 -54.64 -28.96 5.47
N SER A 25 -55.15 -30.08 5.64
CA SER A 25 -54.63 -31.42 5.87
C SER A 25 -54.03 -32.08 4.64
N ILE A 26 -53.08 -32.98 4.90
CA ILE A 26 -52.47 -33.98 4.02
C ILE A 26 -53.51 -34.96 3.47
N PRO A 27 -53.32 -35.53 2.27
CA PRO A 27 -53.05 -36.96 2.29
C PRO A 27 -51.87 -37.41 1.41
N PHE A 28 -51.15 -38.34 1.94
CA PHE A 28 -50.20 -39.27 1.37
C PHE A 28 -50.83 -40.12 0.26
N LEU A 29 -50.17 -40.23 -0.87
CA LEU A 29 -50.34 -41.34 -1.81
C LEU A 29 -48.99 -41.73 -2.41
N PHE A 30 -48.55 -42.90 -2.06
CA PHE A 30 -47.48 -43.65 -2.74
C PHE A 30 -48.03 -44.16 -4.09
N LEU A 31 -47.25 -44.14 -5.15
CA LEU A 31 -46.98 -45.26 -6.05
C LEU A 31 -46.12 -44.80 -7.25
N GLY A 32 -45.16 -45.64 -7.57
CA GLY A 32 -44.81 -45.86 -8.98
C GLY A 32 -43.40 -45.51 -9.41
N CYS A 33 -42.54 -46.49 -9.32
CA CYS A 33 -41.27 -46.58 -10.02
C CYS A 33 -41.51 -46.62 -11.54
N SER A 34 -40.82 -45.77 -12.31
CA SER A 34 -40.54 -46.03 -13.73
C SER A 34 -39.29 -45.26 -14.15
N SER A 35 -38.27 -46.00 -14.44
CA SER A 35 -37.04 -45.58 -15.09
C SER A 35 -37.32 -45.12 -16.52
N GLN A 36 -36.92 -43.92 -16.87
CA GLN A 36 -36.66 -43.55 -18.27
C GLN A 36 -35.42 -42.63 -18.31
N ASP A 37 -34.35 -43.17 -18.88
CA ASP A 37 -33.19 -42.44 -19.34
C ASP A 37 -33.62 -41.39 -20.36
N SER A 38 -33.32 -40.12 -20.07
CA SER A 38 -33.26 -39.06 -21.05
C SER A 38 -31.99 -38.29 -20.81
N ALA A 39 -31.01 -38.56 -21.64
CA ALA A 39 -29.84 -37.75 -21.79
C ALA A 39 -30.24 -36.31 -22.16
N ASN A 40 -30.08 -35.39 -21.25
CA ASN A 40 -30.02 -33.97 -21.57
C ASN A 40 -28.60 -33.49 -21.28
N THR A 41 -27.83 -33.40 -22.34
CA THR A 41 -26.63 -32.64 -22.48
C THR A 41 -26.98 -31.15 -22.43
N ASP A 42 -26.86 -30.54 -21.28
CA ASP A 42 -26.58 -29.11 -21.14
C ASP A 42 -25.60 -28.94 -19.97
N GLY A 43 -24.38 -29.30 -20.26
CA GLY A 43 -23.24 -29.08 -19.40
C GLY A 43 -22.76 -27.63 -19.49
N GLN A 44 -23.45 -26.71 -18.86
CA GLN A 44 -22.86 -25.47 -18.49
C GLN A 44 -22.19 -25.66 -17.12
N GLY A 45 -21.02 -26.30 -17.18
CA GLY A 45 -20.15 -26.49 -16.04
C GLY A 45 -19.59 -25.14 -15.62
N SER A 46 -20.30 -24.45 -14.72
CA SER A 46 -19.68 -23.49 -13.85
C SER A 46 -18.69 -24.25 -12.96
N THR A 47 -17.46 -24.36 -13.41
CA THR A 47 -16.33 -24.74 -12.55
C THR A 47 -16.16 -23.62 -11.54
N THR A 48 -16.75 -23.75 -10.37
CA THR A 48 -16.38 -22.99 -9.18
C THR A 48 -14.98 -23.45 -8.72
N GLY A 49 -13.98 -23.25 -9.53
CA GLY A 49 -12.58 -23.30 -9.11
C GLY A 49 -12.36 -22.17 -8.11
N SER A 50 -11.72 -22.46 -6.97
CA SER A 50 -11.30 -21.41 -6.05
C SER A 50 -10.43 -20.39 -6.80
N LYS A 51 -10.66 -19.09 -6.55
CA LYS A 51 -9.83 -18.02 -7.13
C LYS A 51 -8.36 -18.27 -6.76
N PRO A 52 -7.42 -18.00 -7.68
CA PRO A 52 -5.99 -18.03 -7.33
C PRO A 52 -5.68 -17.08 -6.18
N VAL A 53 -4.87 -17.55 -5.24
CA VAL A 53 -4.43 -16.77 -4.07
C VAL A 53 -3.12 -16.07 -4.41
N VAL A 54 -3.08 -14.75 -4.23
CA VAL A 54 -1.92 -13.89 -4.47
C VAL A 54 -1.51 -13.23 -3.16
N PHE A 55 -0.26 -13.38 -2.77
CA PHE A 55 0.31 -12.64 -1.65
C PHE A 55 1.09 -11.42 -2.14
N VAL A 56 0.79 -10.27 -1.55
CA VAL A 56 1.47 -9.00 -1.80
C VAL A 56 2.10 -8.49 -0.51
N PRO A 57 3.25 -7.80 -0.57
CA PRO A 57 3.96 -7.42 0.64
C PRO A 57 3.21 -6.40 1.51
N ILE A 58 2.60 -5.37 0.90
CA ILE A 58 1.97 -4.22 1.59
C ILE A 58 0.66 -3.81 0.92
N SER A 59 -0.16 -3.03 1.64
CA SER A 59 -1.50 -2.59 1.20
C SER A 59 -1.54 -1.81 -0.12
N PRO A 60 -0.58 -0.91 -0.47
CA PRO A 60 -0.55 -0.28 -1.78
C PRO A 60 -0.56 -1.27 -2.94
N TYR A 61 0.18 -2.36 -2.85
CA TYR A 61 0.18 -3.39 -3.90
C TYR A 61 -1.15 -4.15 -3.98
N GLN A 62 -1.85 -4.34 -2.85
CA GLN A 62 -3.22 -4.89 -2.88
C GLN A 62 -4.13 -4.05 -3.79
N PHE A 63 -4.08 -2.72 -3.64
CA PHE A 63 -4.88 -1.81 -4.46
C PHE A 63 -4.55 -1.94 -5.96
N ILE A 64 -3.27 -2.03 -6.33
CA ILE A 64 -2.86 -2.16 -7.72
C ILE A 64 -3.38 -3.48 -8.32
N PHE A 65 -3.24 -4.59 -7.59
CA PHE A 65 -3.75 -5.88 -8.02
C PHE A 65 -5.29 -5.88 -8.13
N GLU A 66 -6.01 -5.26 -7.19
CA GLU A 66 -7.47 -5.08 -7.26
C GLU A 66 -7.89 -4.27 -8.49
N LYS A 67 -7.16 -3.20 -8.81
CA LYS A 67 -7.42 -2.37 -9.99
C LYS A 67 -7.24 -3.16 -11.30
N ILE A 68 -6.24 -4.03 -11.40
CA ILE A 68 -5.92 -4.76 -12.63
C ILE A 68 -6.70 -6.08 -12.74
N ALA A 69 -6.76 -6.86 -11.67
CA ALA A 69 -7.40 -8.17 -11.67
C ALA A 69 -8.91 -8.13 -11.35
N GLY A 70 -9.40 -7.07 -10.68
CA GLY A 70 -10.75 -7.06 -10.15
C GLY A 70 -11.01 -8.26 -9.23
N ASP A 71 -12.12 -8.94 -9.45
CA ASP A 71 -12.55 -10.10 -8.67
C ASP A 71 -11.97 -11.46 -9.13
N LEU A 72 -10.98 -11.47 -10.01
CA LEU A 72 -10.43 -12.71 -10.58
C LEU A 72 -9.52 -13.48 -9.63
N ILE A 73 -9.01 -12.85 -8.59
CA ILE A 73 -8.04 -13.41 -7.63
C ILE A 73 -8.47 -13.15 -6.18
N ASP A 74 -7.88 -13.89 -5.24
CA ASP A 74 -7.96 -13.63 -3.78
C ASP A 74 -6.62 -13.06 -3.31
N ILE A 75 -6.60 -11.80 -2.83
CA ILE A 75 -5.38 -11.09 -2.47
C ILE A 75 -5.18 -11.13 -0.96
N LYS A 76 -3.96 -11.45 -0.53
CA LYS A 76 -3.52 -11.46 0.87
C LYS A 76 -2.36 -10.49 1.04
N VAL A 77 -2.46 -9.59 2.00
CA VAL A 77 -1.37 -8.69 2.38
C VAL A 77 -0.53 -9.35 3.47
N ILE A 78 0.79 -9.29 3.34
CA ILE A 78 1.73 -9.91 4.30
C ILE A 78 1.88 -9.01 5.52
N VAL A 79 2.27 -7.73 5.31
CA VAL A 79 2.47 -6.76 6.39
C VAL A 79 1.15 -6.10 6.73
N GLY A 80 0.73 -6.22 7.98
CA GLY A 80 -0.53 -5.66 8.49
C GLY A 80 -0.52 -4.15 8.53
N GLU A 81 -1.71 -3.57 8.68
CA GLU A 81 -1.88 -2.14 8.87
C GLU A 81 -1.17 -1.67 10.15
N GLY A 82 -0.35 -0.63 10.05
CA GLY A 82 0.41 -0.06 11.18
C GLY A 82 1.72 -0.78 11.50
N ASP A 83 2.00 -1.94 10.91
CA ASP A 83 3.28 -2.61 11.06
C ASP A 83 4.35 -1.96 10.18
N ASP A 84 5.61 -2.03 10.64
CA ASP A 84 6.77 -1.55 9.87
C ASP A 84 7.29 -2.66 8.95
N PRO A 85 7.25 -2.48 7.61
CA PRO A 85 7.72 -3.49 6.66
C PRO A 85 9.20 -3.84 6.78
N HIS A 86 10.06 -2.93 7.28
CA HIS A 86 11.51 -3.16 7.38
C HIS A 86 11.86 -4.10 8.54
N SER A 87 11.06 -4.10 9.60
CA SER A 87 11.29 -4.92 10.81
C SER A 87 10.28 -6.07 10.97
N TYR A 88 9.38 -6.25 9.98
CA TYR A 88 8.31 -7.24 10.04
C TYR A 88 8.85 -8.68 10.12
N SER A 89 8.12 -9.54 10.84
CA SER A 89 8.40 -10.97 10.90
C SER A 89 7.11 -11.75 10.71
N PRO A 90 6.95 -12.45 9.56
CA PRO A 90 5.76 -13.26 9.30
C PRO A 90 5.57 -14.37 10.33
N THR A 91 4.33 -14.59 10.74
CA THR A 91 3.97 -15.69 11.62
C THR A 91 4.18 -17.04 10.92
N PRO A 92 4.41 -18.16 11.67
CA PRO A 92 4.50 -19.50 11.07
C PRO A 92 3.30 -19.86 10.19
N LYS A 93 2.10 -19.38 10.54
CA LYS A 93 0.90 -19.60 9.75
C LYS A 93 0.98 -18.86 8.41
N GLN A 94 1.40 -17.59 8.40
CA GLN A 94 1.57 -16.82 7.17
C GLN A 94 2.60 -17.48 6.24
N ILE A 95 3.72 -17.98 6.78
CA ILE A 95 4.74 -18.69 5.99
C ILE A 95 4.14 -19.93 5.30
N VAL A 96 3.35 -20.73 6.03
CA VAL A 96 2.67 -21.90 5.47
C VAL A 96 1.64 -21.52 4.41
N ASP A 97 0.92 -20.42 4.63
CA ASP A 97 -0.11 -19.94 3.69
C ASP A 97 0.55 -19.37 2.42
N MET A 98 1.66 -18.61 2.54
CA MET A 98 2.46 -18.12 1.41
C MET A 98 3.03 -19.26 0.56
N ALA A 99 3.53 -20.34 1.20
CA ALA A 99 4.06 -21.51 0.48
C ALA A 99 3.01 -22.23 -0.38
N LYS A 100 1.71 -22.02 -0.11
CA LYS A 100 0.58 -22.61 -0.84
C LYS A 100 -0.08 -21.63 -1.82
N ALA A 101 0.41 -20.41 -1.89
CA ALA A 101 -0.12 -19.39 -2.80
C ALA A 101 0.08 -19.79 -4.27
N ASN A 102 -0.71 -19.20 -5.14
CA ASN A 102 -0.51 -19.33 -6.59
C ASN A 102 0.52 -18.32 -7.10
N LEU A 103 0.60 -17.14 -6.45
CA LEU A 103 1.58 -16.10 -6.76
C LEU A 103 2.06 -15.45 -5.46
N LEU A 104 3.36 -15.23 -5.34
CA LEU A 104 4.02 -14.49 -4.29
C LEU A 104 4.74 -13.29 -4.91
N CYS A 105 4.41 -12.08 -4.44
CA CYS A 105 5.04 -10.85 -4.92
C CYS A 105 6.07 -10.38 -3.91
N SER A 106 7.25 -9.94 -4.39
CA SER A 106 8.29 -9.31 -3.57
C SER A 106 8.47 -7.85 -3.94
N GLY A 107 8.73 -7.02 -2.93
CA GLY A 107 9.04 -5.59 -3.04
C GLY A 107 10.43 -5.23 -2.52
N GLU A 108 11.29 -6.23 -2.34
CA GLU A 108 12.64 -6.10 -1.74
C GLU A 108 12.63 -5.46 -0.35
N LEU A 109 11.52 -5.67 0.39
CA LEU A 109 11.41 -5.24 1.78
C LEU A 109 12.23 -6.14 2.70
N GLY A 110 12.78 -5.58 3.79
CA GLY A 110 13.80 -6.23 4.61
C GLY A 110 13.46 -7.63 5.14
N PHE A 111 12.18 -7.93 5.38
CA PHE A 111 11.77 -9.26 5.85
C PHE A 111 11.84 -10.34 4.75
N GLU A 112 11.70 -9.99 3.48
CA GLU A 112 11.50 -10.93 2.37
C GLU A 112 12.70 -11.83 2.16
N SER A 113 13.91 -11.29 2.23
CA SER A 113 15.16 -12.04 2.05
C SER A 113 15.30 -13.21 3.02
N ASN A 114 14.76 -13.10 4.23
CA ASN A 114 14.84 -14.13 5.25
C ASN A 114 13.83 -15.27 5.07
N TYR A 115 12.71 -15.01 4.39
CA TYR A 115 11.58 -15.93 4.31
C TYR A 115 11.33 -16.45 2.89
N PHE A 116 11.44 -15.62 1.86
CA PHE A 116 11.09 -16.02 0.49
C PHE A 116 12.04 -17.05 -0.09
N VAL A 117 13.34 -16.96 0.16
CA VAL A 117 14.34 -17.99 -0.24
C VAL A 117 13.97 -19.38 0.26
N LYS A 118 13.21 -19.49 1.36
CA LYS A 118 12.81 -20.76 1.96
C LYS A 118 11.50 -21.31 1.41
N LEU A 119 10.74 -20.54 0.61
CA LEU A 119 9.42 -20.92 0.13
C LEU A 119 9.45 -21.72 -1.16
N GLY A 120 10.59 -21.81 -1.84
CA GLY A 120 10.79 -22.66 -3.01
C GLY A 120 11.70 -22.02 -4.05
N ASP A 121 12.13 -22.84 -5.00
CA ASP A 121 12.99 -22.44 -6.13
C ASP A 121 12.17 -22.15 -7.41
N GLY A 122 10.89 -21.80 -7.25
CA GLY A 122 9.96 -21.60 -8.37
C GLY A 122 9.52 -22.88 -9.09
N LYS A 123 10.04 -24.04 -8.71
CA LYS A 123 9.66 -25.34 -9.31
C LYS A 123 8.59 -26.09 -8.53
N THR A 124 8.56 -25.89 -7.23
CA THR A 124 7.65 -26.58 -6.30
C THR A 124 6.84 -25.64 -5.42
N GLY A 125 7.12 -24.33 -5.47
CA GLY A 125 6.46 -23.27 -4.72
C GLY A 125 5.52 -22.40 -5.57
N PRO A 126 5.06 -21.25 -5.02
CA PRO A 126 4.28 -20.28 -5.76
C PRO A 126 5.05 -19.71 -6.98
N LEU A 127 4.32 -19.21 -7.97
CA LEU A 127 4.93 -18.31 -8.96
C LEU A 127 5.45 -17.08 -8.23
N GLU A 128 6.54 -16.50 -8.73
CA GLU A 128 7.13 -15.30 -8.14
C GLU A 128 7.02 -14.10 -9.09
N LEU A 129 6.86 -12.92 -8.50
CA LEU A 129 6.93 -11.63 -9.18
C LEU A 129 7.74 -10.65 -8.33
N ASN A 130 8.92 -10.27 -8.80
CA ASN A 130 9.65 -9.15 -8.22
C ASN A 130 9.09 -7.84 -8.79
N LEU A 131 8.49 -7.03 -7.92
CA LEU A 131 7.83 -5.77 -8.28
C LEU A 131 8.83 -4.65 -8.64
N LEU A 132 10.12 -4.83 -8.30
CA LEU A 132 11.19 -3.88 -8.63
C LEU A 132 11.90 -4.23 -9.96
N GLU A 133 11.61 -5.39 -10.54
CA GLU A 133 12.21 -5.79 -11.81
C GLU A 133 11.95 -4.72 -12.89
N LYS A 134 12.94 -4.39 -13.71
CA LYS A 134 12.87 -3.40 -14.82
C LYS A 134 12.61 -1.94 -14.40
N LEU A 135 12.76 -1.61 -13.14
CA LEU A 135 12.77 -0.23 -12.69
C LEU A 135 14.21 0.31 -12.65
N ASP A 136 14.36 1.59 -12.95
CA ASP A 136 15.59 2.32 -12.66
C ASP A 136 15.57 2.66 -11.16
N LEU A 137 16.26 1.85 -10.36
CA LEU A 137 16.22 1.95 -8.91
C LEU A 137 17.16 3.07 -8.44
N LEU A 138 16.65 3.83 -7.47
CA LEU A 138 17.47 4.79 -6.74
C LEU A 138 18.33 4.06 -5.70
N GLU A 139 19.54 4.55 -5.48
CA GLU A 139 20.37 4.09 -4.38
C GLU A 139 19.66 4.42 -3.05
N GLY A 140 19.62 3.48 -2.13
CA GLY A 140 19.03 3.66 -0.81
C GLY A 140 19.92 4.56 0.04
N HIS A 141 19.95 5.86 -0.26
CA HIS A 141 20.78 6.83 0.42
C HIS A 141 20.10 7.39 1.66
N CYS A 142 20.82 7.30 2.76
CA CYS A 142 20.68 8.27 3.84
C CYS A 142 21.48 9.52 3.44
N ASP A 143 20.95 10.35 2.54
CA ASP A 143 21.58 11.61 2.18
C ASP A 143 21.61 12.55 3.38
N HIS A 144 22.73 12.44 4.15
CA HIS A 144 23.11 13.51 5.04
C HIS A 144 24.07 14.46 4.32
N PRO A 145 23.77 15.77 4.31
CA PRO A 145 24.70 16.78 3.78
C PRO A 145 26.07 16.80 4.47
N SER A 146 26.24 15.98 5.52
CA SER A 146 27.47 15.91 6.31
C SER A 146 28.53 14.88 5.85
N HIS A 147 28.24 14.05 4.83
CA HIS A 147 29.20 13.04 4.35
C HIS A 147 30.32 13.59 3.45
N LYS A 148 30.41 14.89 3.28
CA LYS A 148 31.59 15.55 2.67
C LYS A 148 32.57 16.13 3.69
N THR A 149 32.59 15.69 4.94
CA THR A 149 33.62 16.06 5.88
C THR A 149 34.63 14.93 5.96
N GLU A 150 35.83 15.19 5.46
CA GLU A 150 37.07 14.44 5.66
C GLU A 150 37.44 14.46 7.16
N ASP A 151 36.69 13.74 8.00
CA ASP A 151 37.12 13.45 9.36
C ASP A 151 37.72 12.03 9.37
N PRO A 152 39.05 11.87 9.48
CA PRO A 152 39.72 10.57 9.45
C PRO A 152 39.40 9.68 10.66
N ASN A 153 38.60 10.15 11.63
CA ASN A 153 38.24 9.44 12.84
C ASN A 153 36.74 9.10 12.92
N ASP A 154 35.98 9.28 11.85
CA ASP A 154 34.58 8.80 11.79
C ASP A 154 34.60 7.33 11.33
N ASP A 155 35.12 6.43 12.23
CA ASP A 155 35.05 4.97 12.09
C ASP A 155 33.61 4.51 12.18
N LEU A 156 32.76 4.98 11.27
CA LEU A 156 31.51 4.33 10.95
C LEU A 156 31.81 3.29 9.88
N ASP A 157 32.17 2.10 10.35
CA ASP A 157 32.26 0.88 9.54
C ASP A 157 30.85 0.60 8.99
N HIS A 158 30.56 1.24 7.89
CA HIS A 158 29.33 1.06 7.14
C HIS A 158 29.60 -0.03 6.10
N ASP A 159 29.32 -1.28 6.49
CA ASP A 159 28.92 -2.30 5.52
C ASP A 159 27.58 -1.80 4.89
N HIS A 160 27.67 -0.77 4.08
CA HIS A 160 26.61 -0.39 3.15
C HIS A 160 26.71 -1.39 2.00
N GLU A 161 26.02 -2.52 2.13
CA GLU A 161 25.50 -3.12 0.92
C GLU A 161 24.72 -2.02 0.22
N ASP A 162 25.04 -1.75 -1.04
CA ASP A 162 24.33 -0.80 -1.92
C ASP A 162 22.91 -1.34 -2.14
N LEU A 163 22.07 -1.18 -1.12
CA LEU A 163 20.67 -1.59 -1.18
C LEU A 163 19.91 -0.50 -1.94
N ASN A 164 19.18 -0.92 -2.96
CA ASN A 164 18.28 -0.05 -3.67
C ASN A 164 17.15 0.45 -2.75
N ASP A 165 16.67 1.65 -3.00
CA ASP A 165 15.46 2.17 -2.32
C ASP A 165 14.24 1.36 -2.78
N PRO A 166 13.53 0.65 -1.86
CA PRO A 166 12.41 -0.19 -2.24
C PRO A 166 11.09 0.58 -2.40
N HIS A 167 11.02 1.87 -2.06
CA HIS A 167 9.78 2.65 -1.95
C HIS A 167 9.21 3.12 -3.31
N VAL A 168 9.35 2.30 -4.31
CA VAL A 168 8.95 2.58 -5.72
C VAL A 168 7.45 2.84 -5.90
N TRP A 169 6.59 2.32 -5.01
CA TRP A 169 5.14 2.48 -5.12
C TRP A 169 4.63 3.91 -4.86
N LEU A 170 5.51 4.82 -4.42
CA LEU A 170 5.17 6.23 -4.17
C LEU A 170 5.42 7.13 -5.39
N SER A 171 5.63 6.56 -6.56
CA SER A 171 5.82 7.29 -7.82
C SER A 171 4.84 6.80 -8.88
N PRO A 172 4.02 7.67 -9.50
CA PRO A 172 3.17 7.28 -10.62
C PRO A 172 3.96 6.70 -11.81
N THR A 173 5.19 7.15 -12.04
CA THR A 173 6.00 6.69 -13.17
C THR A 173 6.48 5.25 -12.97
N THR A 174 6.91 4.88 -11.78
CA THR A 174 7.27 3.48 -11.47
C THR A 174 6.04 2.58 -11.42
N LEU A 175 4.91 3.08 -10.88
CA LEU A 175 3.63 2.35 -10.84
C LEU A 175 3.13 1.96 -12.23
N MET A 176 3.36 2.79 -13.26
CA MET A 176 3.00 2.44 -14.65
C MET A 176 3.78 1.21 -15.12
N VAL A 177 5.09 1.14 -14.85
CA VAL A 177 5.94 0.00 -15.20
C VAL A 177 5.53 -1.26 -14.42
N GLN A 178 5.32 -1.12 -13.11
CA GLN A 178 4.85 -2.22 -12.26
C GLN A 178 3.49 -2.76 -12.70
N SER A 179 2.57 -1.89 -13.14
CA SER A 179 1.26 -2.28 -13.66
C SER A 179 1.36 -3.19 -14.88
N ASP A 180 2.28 -2.89 -15.81
CA ASP A 180 2.54 -3.74 -16.97
C ASP A 180 3.09 -5.12 -16.55
N GLN A 181 3.99 -5.18 -15.57
CA GLN A 181 4.54 -6.43 -15.04
C GLN A 181 3.47 -7.28 -14.35
N ILE A 182 2.64 -6.64 -13.51
CA ILE A 182 1.53 -7.29 -12.81
C ILE A 182 0.53 -7.86 -13.81
N ALA A 183 0.10 -7.07 -14.79
CA ALA A 183 -0.84 -7.52 -15.82
C ALA A 183 -0.29 -8.71 -16.61
N LYS A 184 0.99 -8.66 -16.99
CA LYS A 184 1.67 -9.79 -17.66
C LYS A 184 1.64 -11.05 -16.78
N LYS A 185 1.99 -10.92 -15.49
CA LYS A 185 2.02 -12.07 -14.56
C LYS A 185 0.61 -12.62 -14.30
N LEU A 186 -0.40 -11.76 -14.22
CA LEU A 186 -1.79 -12.17 -14.08
C LEU A 186 -2.29 -12.96 -15.31
N LYS A 187 -1.89 -12.59 -16.54
CA LYS A 187 -2.21 -13.34 -17.75
C LYS A 187 -1.52 -14.70 -17.83
N GLU A 188 -0.35 -14.85 -17.18
CA GLU A 188 0.31 -16.16 -17.03
C GLU A 188 -0.42 -17.05 -16.00
N LEU A 189 -1.03 -16.44 -14.97
CA LEU A 189 -1.69 -17.11 -13.86
C LEU A 189 -3.13 -17.50 -14.17
N LEU A 190 -3.85 -16.69 -14.93
CA LEU A 190 -5.30 -16.77 -15.14
C LEU A 190 -5.65 -17.39 -16.50
N PRO A 191 -6.88 -17.91 -16.65
CA PRO A 191 -7.36 -18.41 -17.96
C PRO A 191 -7.37 -17.31 -19.02
N LYS A 192 -7.18 -17.71 -20.29
CA LYS A 192 -7.07 -16.77 -21.41
C LYS A 192 -8.29 -15.87 -21.64
N ASP A 193 -9.46 -16.29 -21.27
CA ASP A 193 -10.69 -15.50 -21.34
C ASP A 193 -10.71 -14.30 -20.40
N SER A 194 -9.80 -14.28 -19.41
CA SER A 194 -9.59 -13.15 -18.50
C SER A 194 -8.70 -12.04 -19.10
N GLU A 195 -7.95 -12.30 -20.18
CA GLU A 195 -6.95 -11.36 -20.71
C GLU A 195 -7.57 -10.00 -21.11
N SER A 196 -8.75 -10.02 -21.74
CA SER A 196 -9.43 -8.78 -22.16
C SER A 196 -9.85 -7.91 -20.97
N ILE A 197 -10.22 -8.51 -19.86
CA ILE A 197 -10.58 -7.79 -18.63
C ILE A 197 -9.33 -7.15 -18.03
N ILE A 198 -8.24 -7.93 -17.96
CA ILE A 198 -6.94 -7.45 -17.46
C ILE A 198 -6.43 -6.27 -18.29
N ASP A 199 -6.50 -6.38 -19.64
CA ASP A 199 -6.05 -5.31 -20.54
C ASP A 199 -6.87 -4.04 -20.37
N THR A 200 -8.20 -4.14 -20.31
CA THR A 200 -9.07 -2.99 -20.10
C THR A 200 -8.82 -2.32 -18.76
N ASN A 201 -8.66 -3.11 -17.70
CA ASN A 201 -8.39 -2.60 -16.37
C ASN A 201 -7.01 -1.94 -16.26
N LEU A 202 -6.00 -2.54 -16.89
CA LEU A 202 -4.65 -1.97 -16.97
C LEU A 202 -4.66 -0.60 -17.67
N GLU A 203 -5.32 -0.49 -18.82
CA GLU A 203 -5.43 0.78 -19.54
C GLU A 203 -6.11 1.86 -18.70
N ASN A 204 -7.22 1.51 -18.01
CA ASN A 204 -7.91 2.43 -17.12
C ASN A 204 -7.02 2.87 -15.96
N PHE A 205 -6.33 1.93 -15.32
CA PHE A 205 -5.46 2.26 -14.18
C PHE A 205 -4.25 3.11 -14.61
N LYS A 206 -3.62 2.81 -15.76
CA LYS A 206 -2.54 3.64 -16.31
C LYS A 206 -3.02 5.05 -16.68
N LYS A 207 -4.26 5.18 -17.12
CA LYS A 207 -4.87 6.50 -17.32
C LYS A 207 -5.01 7.26 -16.00
N ASP A 208 -5.54 6.62 -14.95
CA ASP A 208 -5.64 7.23 -13.61
C ASP A 208 -4.26 7.70 -13.10
N LEU A 209 -3.21 6.86 -13.30
CA LEU A 209 -1.82 7.19 -12.92
C LEU A 209 -1.26 8.37 -13.73
N SER A 210 -1.57 8.45 -15.02
CA SER A 210 -1.15 9.56 -15.88
C SER A 210 -1.83 10.87 -15.49
N GLU A 211 -3.12 10.81 -15.16
CA GLU A 211 -3.91 11.97 -14.72
C GLU A 211 -3.39 12.51 -13.38
N ILE A 212 -3.17 11.62 -12.39
CA ILE A 212 -2.61 12.06 -11.11
C ILE A 212 -1.19 12.59 -11.25
N HIS A 213 -0.34 11.97 -12.07
CA HIS A 213 1.02 12.46 -12.31
C HIS A 213 1.03 13.88 -12.88
N ALA A 214 0.17 14.17 -13.86
CA ALA A 214 0.04 15.49 -14.45
C ALA A 214 -0.52 16.52 -13.43
N GLU A 215 -1.54 16.14 -12.66
CA GLU A 215 -2.12 16.97 -11.59
C GLU A 215 -1.06 17.37 -10.56
N LEU A 216 -0.30 16.41 -10.05
CA LEU A 216 0.74 16.65 -9.04
C LEU A 216 1.91 17.44 -9.62
N GLY A 217 2.26 17.21 -10.89
CA GLY A 217 3.28 17.96 -11.60
C GLY A 217 2.93 19.46 -11.65
N GLU A 218 1.71 19.82 -12.02
CA GLU A 218 1.28 21.23 -12.02
C GLU A 218 1.17 21.81 -10.59
N LEU A 219 0.73 21.01 -9.62
CA LEU A 219 0.63 21.44 -8.22
C LEU A 219 1.99 21.79 -7.62
N LEU A 220 3.01 20.96 -7.86
CA LEU A 220 4.34 21.07 -7.22
C LEU A 220 5.36 21.84 -8.05
N LYS A 221 5.11 22.10 -9.33
CA LYS A 221 6.00 22.85 -10.23
C LYS A 221 6.55 24.16 -9.68
N PRO A 222 5.77 25.02 -8.95
CA PRO A 222 6.31 26.24 -8.36
C PRO A 222 7.36 26.01 -7.26
N ASP A 223 7.45 24.79 -6.74
CA ASP A 223 8.31 24.43 -5.61
C ASP A 223 9.48 23.54 -6.04
N SER A 224 9.74 23.40 -7.34
CA SER A 224 10.87 22.64 -7.88
C SER A 224 12.19 23.07 -7.22
N GLY A 225 12.99 22.10 -6.78
CA GLY A 225 14.25 22.30 -6.07
C GLY A 225 14.10 22.57 -4.56
N LYS A 226 12.88 22.67 -4.05
CA LYS A 226 12.64 22.80 -2.60
C LYS A 226 12.78 21.50 -1.86
N LYS A 227 13.11 21.61 -0.57
CA LYS A 227 13.31 20.49 0.34
C LYS A 227 12.13 20.28 1.25
N PHE A 228 11.82 19.00 1.54
CA PHE A 228 10.89 18.63 2.59
C PHE A 228 11.52 17.60 3.52
N TYR A 229 11.20 17.70 4.81
CA TYR A 229 11.81 16.91 5.86
C TYR A 229 10.87 15.79 6.28
N VAL A 230 11.37 14.55 6.24
CA VAL A 230 10.63 13.35 6.65
C VAL A 230 11.40 12.59 7.73
N TYR A 231 10.69 11.85 8.57
CA TYR A 231 11.38 11.00 9.54
C TYR A 231 12.05 9.82 8.83
N HIS A 232 11.27 8.97 8.18
CA HIS A 232 11.76 7.82 7.38
C HIS A 232 11.83 8.15 5.89
N SER A 233 12.90 7.69 5.22
CA SER A 233 13.21 8.03 3.83
C SER A 233 12.41 7.20 2.81
N ALA A 234 11.11 7.41 2.72
CA ALA A 234 10.25 6.63 1.82
C ALA A 234 9.87 7.36 0.52
N PHE A 235 10.19 8.64 0.34
CA PHE A 235 9.58 9.48 -0.69
C PHE A 235 10.57 9.94 -1.79
N ALA A 236 11.70 9.22 -1.97
CA ALA A 236 12.72 9.64 -2.94
C ALA A 236 12.24 9.59 -4.39
N TYR A 237 11.50 8.54 -4.78
CA TYR A 237 10.89 8.46 -6.11
C TYR A 237 9.82 9.51 -6.35
N PHE A 238 8.99 9.82 -5.33
CA PHE A 238 8.06 10.95 -5.38
C PHE A 238 8.80 12.27 -5.57
N ALA A 239 9.86 12.50 -4.79
CA ALA A 239 10.66 13.70 -4.89
C ALA A 239 11.30 13.84 -6.28
N GLN A 240 11.82 12.75 -6.85
CA GLN A 240 12.39 12.72 -8.20
C GLN A 240 11.33 13.09 -9.26
N ASP A 241 10.13 12.51 -9.22
CA ASP A 241 9.07 12.76 -10.19
C ASP A 241 8.67 14.25 -10.26
N TYR A 242 8.78 14.97 -9.13
CA TYR A 242 8.33 16.37 -9.02
C TYR A 242 9.48 17.37 -8.77
N SER A 243 10.74 16.93 -8.97
CA SER A 243 11.93 17.78 -8.80
C SER A 243 12.01 18.42 -7.41
N LEU A 244 11.62 17.67 -6.38
CA LEU A 244 11.79 18.04 -4.98
C LEU A 244 13.01 17.31 -4.39
N GLU A 245 13.43 17.70 -3.18
CA GLU A 245 14.51 17.04 -2.44
C GLU A 245 13.97 16.55 -1.09
N GLN A 246 14.04 15.23 -0.86
CA GLN A 246 13.70 14.61 0.42
C GLN A 246 14.91 14.70 1.37
N ILE A 247 14.69 15.17 2.60
CA ILE A 247 15.69 15.11 3.67
C ILE A 247 15.16 14.18 4.77
N ALA A 248 15.82 13.04 4.96
CA ALA A 248 15.48 12.08 6.01
C ALA A 248 16.13 12.47 7.34
N ILE A 249 15.42 12.17 8.45
CA ILE A 249 15.90 12.42 9.81
C ILE A 249 16.60 11.19 10.37
N GLU A 250 16.04 10.03 10.15
CA GLU A 250 16.67 8.76 10.54
C GLU A 250 17.91 8.45 9.68
N ILE A 251 18.77 7.60 10.21
CA ILE A 251 20.01 7.19 9.55
C ILE A 251 20.07 5.66 9.57
N GLY A 252 20.03 5.02 8.40
CA GLY A 252 20.08 3.57 8.30
C GLY A 252 18.95 2.88 9.10
N ASN A 253 17.71 3.36 8.96
CA ASN A 253 16.54 2.88 9.68
C ASN A 253 16.66 2.95 11.22
N LYS A 254 17.47 3.89 11.74
CA LYS A 254 17.66 4.11 13.19
C LYS A 254 17.45 5.57 13.54
N SER A 255 16.96 5.80 14.76
CA SER A 255 16.89 7.15 15.31
C SER A 255 18.28 7.80 15.35
N PRO A 256 18.40 9.08 14.97
CA PRO A 256 19.68 9.78 14.97
C PRO A 256 20.24 9.92 16.39
N THR A 257 21.56 9.87 16.52
CA THR A 257 22.25 10.20 17.77
C THR A 257 22.03 11.68 18.15
N PRO A 258 22.24 12.08 19.40
CA PRO A 258 22.12 13.49 19.81
C PRO A 258 22.98 14.45 18.98
N LYS A 259 24.20 14.04 18.56
CA LYS A 259 25.10 14.85 17.72
C LYS A 259 24.52 15.02 16.32
N GLN A 260 23.96 13.95 15.73
CA GLN A 260 23.31 13.98 14.43
C GLN A 260 22.03 14.81 14.45
N SER A 261 21.18 14.62 15.48
CA SER A 261 19.97 15.44 15.69
C SER A 261 20.29 16.94 15.77
N ALA A 262 21.39 17.32 16.46
CA ALA A 262 21.79 18.70 16.56
C ALA A 262 22.22 19.29 15.20
N LYS A 263 22.95 18.52 14.37
CA LYS A 263 23.32 18.93 13.00
C LYS A 263 22.10 19.11 12.11
N ILE A 264 21.16 18.15 12.15
CA ILE A 264 19.91 18.22 11.39
C ILE A 264 19.09 19.45 11.82
N ALA A 265 18.98 19.70 13.13
CA ALA A 265 18.29 20.88 13.65
C ALA A 265 18.91 22.21 13.20
N GLU A 266 20.24 22.28 13.17
CA GLU A 266 20.95 23.47 12.69
C GLU A 266 20.65 23.73 11.22
N GLN A 267 20.69 22.69 10.40
CA GLN A 267 20.37 22.79 8.98
C GLN A 267 18.90 23.16 8.75
N ALA A 268 17.97 22.47 9.41
CA ALA A 268 16.55 22.76 9.31
C ALA A 268 16.20 24.21 9.72
N LYS A 269 16.91 24.76 10.72
CA LYS A 269 16.79 26.18 11.08
C LYS A 269 17.30 27.13 10.00
N LYS A 270 18.45 26.82 9.36
CA LYS A 270 19.00 27.62 8.25
C LYS A 270 18.08 27.62 7.03
N GLU A 271 17.39 26.51 6.81
CA GLU A 271 16.43 26.32 5.72
C GLU A 271 14.98 26.73 6.10
N GLU A 272 14.79 27.33 7.29
CA GLU A 272 13.51 27.82 7.81
C GLU A 272 12.39 26.76 7.84
N VAL A 273 12.75 25.48 8.02
CA VAL A 273 11.83 24.36 8.06
C VAL A 273 10.80 24.53 9.18
N LYS A 274 9.52 24.35 8.87
CA LYS A 274 8.42 24.45 9.82
C LYS A 274 7.67 23.13 10.05
N VAL A 275 7.83 22.17 9.14
CA VAL A 275 7.12 20.91 9.18
C VAL A 275 8.10 19.75 9.00
N ILE A 276 7.99 18.78 9.89
CA ILE A 276 8.64 17.47 9.76
C ILE A 276 7.54 16.43 9.57
N PHE A 277 7.61 15.70 8.46
CA PHE A 277 6.65 14.65 8.19
C PHE A 277 7.03 13.37 8.91
N VAL A 278 6.02 12.70 9.50
CA VAL A 278 6.19 11.45 10.23
C VAL A 278 5.23 10.39 9.70
N GLN A 279 5.70 9.16 9.69
CA GLN A 279 4.92 8.01 9.28
C GLN A 279 4.35 7.29 10.51
N PRO A 280 3.11 6.74 10.45
CA PRO A 280 2.47 6.09 11.61
C PRO A 280 3.20 4.83 12.10
N GLN A 281 3.95 4.18 11.23
CA GLN A 281 4.67 2.93 11.50
C GLN A 281 5.89 3.12 12.42
N PHE A 282 6.33 4.36 12.64
CA PHE A 282 7.57 4.66 13.36
C PHE A 282 7.32 5.44 14.67
N ASP A 283 8.25 5.31 15.63
CA ASP A 283 8.23 6.13 16.85
C ASP A 283 8.49 7.62 16.51
N GLN A 284 7.54 8.45 16.88
CA GLN A 284 7.56 9.88 16.57
C GLN A 284 8.32 10.73 17.60
N THR A 285 8.89 10.13 18.62
CA THR A 285 9.51 10.87 19.75
C THR A 285 10.65 11.74 19.29
N SER A 286 11.58 11.19 18.49
CA SER A 286 12.73 11.92 17.96
C SER A 286 12.31 13.03 16.98
N ALA A 287 11.32 12.77 16.11
CA ALA A 287 10.80 13.76 15.18
C ALA A 287 10.10 14.93 15.90
N LYS A 288 9.35 14.67 16.96
CA LYS A 288 8.70 15.70 17.79
C LYS A 288 9.73 16.57 18.49
N ALA A 289 10.74 15.96 19.12
CA ALA A 289 11.82 16.70 19.79
C ALA A 289 12.59 17.60 18.81
N LEU A 290 12.86 17.09 17.59
CA LEU A 290 13.50 17.87 16.56
C LEU A 290 12.62 19.04 16.09
N ALA A 291 11.34 18.80 15.82
CA ALA A 291 10.39 19.83 15.41
C ALA A 291 10.27 20.94 16.46
N GLU A 292 10.19 20.60 17.75
CA GLU A 292 10.18 21.57 18.85
C GLU A 292 11.47 22.40 18.88
N SER A 293 12.63 21.77 18.66
CA SER A 293 13.93 22.47 18.68
C SER A 293 14.08 23.53 17.59
N ILE A 294 13.31 23.41 16.48
CA ILE A 294 13.32 24.35 15.35
C ILE A 294 12.09 25.28 15.34
N ASN A 295 11.28 25.27 16.40
CA ASN A 295 9.99 25.96 16.47
C ASN A 295 9.04 25.56 15.31
N GLY A 296 9.09 24.30 14.92
CA GLY A 296 8.26 23.69 13.91
C GLY A 296 7.20 22.76 14.53
N ARG A 297 6.54 21.98 13.67
CA ARG A 297 5.56 20.97 14.06
C ARG A 297 5.77 19.67 13.27
N VAL A 298 5.23 18.57 13.77
CA VAL A 298 5.11 17.34 13.00
C VAL A 298 3.79 17.32 12.22
N ALA A 299 3.80 16.69 11.05
CA ALA A 299 2.61 16.38 10.27
C ALA A 299 2.68 14.92 9.82
N LYS A 300 1.53 14.25 9.77
CA LYS A 300 1.47 12.84 9.36
C LYS A 300 1.37 12.74 7.84
N ILE A 301 2.16 11.82 7.26
CA ILE A 301 1.97 11.26 5.92
C ILE A 301 2.17 9.75 6.02
N ASP A 302 1.38 8.97 5.28
CA ASP A 302 1.42 7.51 5.37
C ASP A 302 1.83 6.90 4.02
N PRO A 303 3.00 6.27 3.90
CA PRO A 303 3.42 5.64 2.65
C PRO A 303 2.65 4.34 2.35
N LEU A 304 1.94 3.77 3.34
CA LEU A 304 1.30 2.45 3.25
C LEU A 304 -0.22 2.50 3.10
N GLU A 305 -0.81 3.69 2.91
CA GLU A 305 -2.24 3.82 2.61
C GLU A 305 -2.61 3.02 1.36
N LYS A 306 -3.70 2.27 1.46
CA LYS A 306 -4.12 1.32 0.42
C LYS A 306 -4.44 2.02 -0.91
N ASP A 307 -5.29 3.05 -0.90
CA ASP A 307 -5.61 3.81 -2.12
C ASP A 307 -4.46 4.75 -2.48
N ILE A 308 -3.50 4.19 -3.23
CA ILE A 308 -2.28 4.91 -3.56
C ILE A 308 -2.53 6.17 -4.41
N VAL A 309 -3.57 6.20 -5.24
CA VAL A 309 -3.88 7.38 -6.07
C VAL A 309 -4.39 8.53 -5.21
N ALA A 310 -5.30 8.25 -4.28
CA ALA A 310 -5.77 9.24 -3.31
C ALA A 310 -4.63 9.67 -2.38
N ASN A 311 -3.83 8.73 -1.90
CA ASN A 311 -2.71 8.98 -0.99
C ASN A 311 -1.63 9.88 -1.61
N LEU A 312 -1.24 9.67 -2.85
CA LEU A 312 -0.28 10.52 -3.56
C LEU A 312 -0.77 11.98 -3.62
N ARG A 313 -2.08 12.21 -3.80
CA ARG A 313 -2.66 13.56 -3.75
C ARG A 313 -2.60 14.17 -2.36
N GLU A 314 -2.86 13.40 -1.31
CA GLU A 314 -2.75 13.84 0.08
C GLU A 314 -1.31 14.17 0.45
N ILE A 315 -0.35 13.32 0.09
CA ILE A 315 1.09 13.54 0.28
C ILE A 315 1.54 14.83 -0.41
N ALA A 316 1.19 15.00 -1.69
CA ALA A 316 1.53 16.20 -2.46
C ALA A 316 0.97 17.48 -1.82
N THR A 317 -0.30 17.43 -1.38
CA THR A 317 -0.97 18.56 -0.73
C THR A 317 -0.30 18.90 0.61
N ALA A 318 0.03 17.88 1.40
CA ALA A 318 0.71 18.05 2.68
C ALA A 318 2.11 18.68 2.48
N ILE A 319 2.92 18.14 1.55
CA ILE A 319 4.25 18.67 1.22
C ILE A 319 4.12 20.10 0.72
N LYS A 320 3.24 20.38 -0.26
CA LYS A 320 2.98 21.72 -0.79
C LYS A 320 2.69 22.74 0.31
N SER A 321 1.90 22.35 1.31
CA SER A 321 1.52 23.25 2.42
C SER A 321 2.68 23.55 3.39
N SER A 322 3.79 22.83 3.28
CA SER A 322 4.99 23.00 4.13
C SER A 322 6.12 23.77 3.45
N LEU A 323 6.05 23.96 2.13
CA LEU A 323 7.05 24.61 1.30
C LEU A 323 6.75 26.11 1.09
#